data_c2eba440cd593ea94b80a45a3b6489a7
#
_entry.id   c2eba440cd593ea94b80a45a3b6489a7
#
_cell.length_a   1.000
_cell.length_b   1.000
_cell.length_c   1.000
_cell.angle_alpha   90.00
_cell.angle_beta   90.00
_cell.angle_gamma   90.00
#
_symmetry.space_group_name_H-M   'P 1'
#
loop_
_entity.id
_entity.type
_entity.pdbx_description
1 polymer ?
#
loop_
_entity_poly.entity_id
_entity_poly.type
_entity_poly.pdbx_seq_one_letter_code
_entity_poly.pdbx_strand_id
1 'polypeptide(L)'
;MAKVKKSIPDMMGDNPMDDYSLDTFISLIRSALNGDKVAKKFVLNFVDFYEKNRFGDGFAGMYRDEVGLDDEEIVDNEKRFVSDGLESSILLPRPNVKEYHVRIKLNNTELKIWREVKVPSNITLKALAGLLVEVMGWMMEHLYQFRFRNQFYCSKEQIEDSMFPSDDKDFSKVALSDVLNEKGVRMKLEYDYGDSWEHDVWVKGIREYNKGEKPSITFVTGHGECPPEDCGGVWGYADLLKLTQKKKLTADERERLEWYQMDKESEFDPDYCDIDYFKEIAEDYNDAL
;
A
#
# COMPACT_ATOMS: atom_id res chain seq x y z
N MET A 1 -27.67 -31.10 21.73
CA MET A 1 -27.46 -30.24 20.56
C MET A 1 -26.05 -29.68 20.63
N ALA A 2 -25.17 -30.15 19.76
CA ALA A 2 -23.78 -29.74 19.77
C ALA A 2 -23.66 -28.32 19.17
N LYS A 3 -23.11 -27.37 19.92
CA LYS A 3 -22.74 -26.05 19.41
C LYS A 3 -21.57 -26.26 18.44
N VAL A 4 -21.82 -26.04 17.16
CA VAL A 4 -20.77 -25.93 16.14
C VAL A 4 -19.89 -24.75 16.54
N LYS A 5 -18.62 -24.99 16.87
CA LYS A 5 -17.63 -23.93 17.01
C LYS A 5 -17.32 -23.43 15.60
N LYS A 6 -17.80 -22.24 15.25
CA LYS A 6 -17.31 -21.54 14.06
C LYS A 6 -15.82 -21.25 14.22
N SER A 7 -15.01 -21.47 13.19
CA SER A 7 -13.61 -21.07 13.18
C SER A 7 -13.49 -19.55 13.02
N ILE A 8 -12.43 -18.95 13.57
CA ILE A 8 -12.21 -17.48 13.51
C ILE A 8 -12.26 -16.92 12.07
N PRO A 9 -11.78 -17.63 11.02
CA PRO A 9 -11.94 -17.20 9.62
C PRO A 9 -13.37 -17.10 9.11
N ASP A 10 -14.32 -17.86 9.69
CA ASP A 10 -15.74 -17.83 9.28
C ASP A 10 -16.50 -16.60 9.82
N MET A 11 -15.78 -15.70 10.49
CA MET A 11 -16.34 -14.58 11.25
C MET A 11 -16.00 -13.21 10.65
N MET A 12 -15.24 -13.13 9.55
CA MET A 12 -14.94 -11.86 8.88
C MET A 12 -15.98 -11.55 7.80
N GLY A 13 -17.06 -10.87 8.18
CA GLY A 13 -17.93 -10.10 7.27
C GLY A 13 -17.30 -8.74 6.96
N ASP A 14 -17.82 -8.04 5.95
CA ASP A 14 -17.34 -6.73 5.46
C ASP A 14 -17.31 -5.60 6.52
N ASN A 15 -17.82 -5.85 7.71
CA ASN A 15 -17.67 -4.98 8.88
C ASN A 15 -17.47 -5.85 10.13
N PRO A 16 -16.31 -5.79 10.80
CA PRO A 16 -16.01 -6.61 11.98
C PRO A 16 -17.00 -6.46 13.13
N MET A 17 -17.83 -5.41 13.16
CA MET A 17 -18.78 -5.15 14.25
C MET A 17 -20.18 -5.68 14.00
N ASP A 18 -20.57 -5.97 12.76
CA ASP A 18 -21.95 -6.39 12.47
C ASP A 18 -22.26 -7.81 12.95
N ASP A 19 -21.22 -8.64 13.18
CA ASP A 19 -21.37 -10.04 13.58
C ASP A 19 -20.94 -10.37 15.03
N TYR A 20 -20.37 -9.40 15.79
CA TYR A 20 -19.89 -9.67 17.16
C TYR A 20 -20.76 -8.99 18.22
N SER A 21 -21.30 -9.81 19.13
CA SER A 21 -21.80 -9.25 20.38
C SER A 21 -20.63 -8.76 21.24
N LEU A 22 -20.85 -7.72 22.03
CA LEU A 22 -19.88 -7.22 23.02
C LEU A 22 -19.30 -8.36 23.89
N ASP A 23 -20.12 -9.35 24.23
CA ASP A 23 -19.70 -10.53 25.01
C ASP A 23 -18.69 -11.40 24.27
N THR A 24 -18.78 -11.51 22.93
CA THR A 24 -17.83 -12.27 22.12
C THR A 24 -16.48 -11.54 22.09
N PHE A 25 -16.49 -10.22 21.95
CA PHE A 25 -15.28 -9.41 21.96
C PHE A 25 -14.58 -9.43 23.33
N ILE A 26 -15.30 -9.27 24.42
CA ILE A 26 -14.79 -9.41 25.79
C ILE A 26 -14.18 -10.81 26.00
N SER A 27 -14.79 -11.85 25.45
CA SER A 27 -14.27 -13.22 25.53
C SER A 27 -12.94 -13.37 24.78
N LEU A 28 -12.76 -12.72 23.62
CA LEU A 28 -11.52 -12.68 22.86
C LEU A 28 -10.40 -11.94 23.60
N ILE A 29 -10.71 -10.78 24.17
CA ILE A 29 -9.77 -10.04 25.04
C ILE A 29 -9.30 -10.92 26.21
N ARG A 30 -10.20 -11.57 26.91
CA ARG A 30 -9.84 -12.47 28.02
C ARG A 30 -8.97 -13.63 27.57
N SER A 31 -9.21 -14.19 26.38
CA SER A 31 -8.40 -15.25 25.80
C SER A 31 -7.01 -14.76 25.45
N ALA A 32 -6.88 -13.55 24.90
CA ALA A 32 -5.62 -12.89 24.60
C ALA A 32 -4.79 -12.65 25.86
N LEU A 33 -5.40 -12.13 26.95
CA LEU A 33 -4.77 -11.92 28.24
C LEU A 33 -4.31 -13.25 28.89
N ASN A 34 -4.99 -14.34 28.60
CA ASN A 34 -4.59 -15.69 29.04
C ASN A 34 -3.53 -16.35 28.15
N GLY A 35 -2.91 -15.61 27.22
CA GLY A 35 -1.78 -16.06 26.43
C GLY A 35 -2.15 -16.75 25.10
N ASP A 36 -3.41 -16.68 24.68
CA ASP A 36 -3.81 -17.15 23.35
C ASP A 36 -3.29 -16.19 22.26
N LYS A 37 -2.28 -16.65 21.53
CA LYS A 37 -1.59 -15.86 20.50
C LYS A 37 -2.51 -15.46 19.34
N VAL A 38 -3.51 -16.28 19.00
CA VAL A 38 -4.45 -16.00 17.89
C VAL A 38 -5.43 -14.92 18.34
N ALA A 39 -5.96 -15.03 19.56
CA ALA A 39 -6.82 -14.01 20.14
C ALA A 39 -6.07 -12.68 20.34
N LYS A 40 -4.79 -12.73 20.77
CA LYS A 40 -3.94 -11.53 20.90
C LYS A 40 -3.76 -10.83 19.55
N LYS A 41 -3.40 -11.56 18.48
CA LYS A 41 -3.25 -11.00 17.13
C LYS A 41 -4.57 -10.38 16.63
N PHE A 42 -5.71 -11.04 16.89
CA PHE A 42 -7.02 -10.51 16.52
C PHE A 42 -7.35 -9.20 17.25
N VAL A 43 -7.14 -9.15 18.57
CA VAL A 43 -7.39 -7.95 19.38
C VAL A 43 -6.50 -6.79 18.94
N LEU A 44 -5.22 -7.04 18.66
CA LEU A 44 -4.30 -6.02 18.16
C LEU A 44 -4.73 -5.48 16.80
N ASN A 45 -5.05 -6.34 15.84
CA ASN A 45 -5.54 -5.92 14.52
C ASN A 45 -6.86 -5.13 14.62
N PHE A 46 -7.72 -5.49 15.57
CA PHE A 46 -8.95 -4.78 15.82
C PHE A 46 -8.70 -3.38 16.41
N VAL A 47 -7.79 -3.27 17.38
CA VAL A 47 -7.38 -1.97 17.96
C VAL A 47 -6.77 -1.08 16.87
N ASP A 48 -5.84 -1.61 16.07
CA ASP A 48 -5.22 -0.88 14.96
C ASP A 48 -6.26 -0.38 13.94
N PHE A 49 -7.23 -1.25 13.58
CA PHE A 49 -8.31 -0.87 12.68
C PHE A 49 -9.14 0.30 13.24
N TYR A 50 -9.47 0.29 14.54
CA TYR A 50 -10.27 1.36 15.15
C TYR A 50 -9.46 2.62 15.43
N GLU A 51 -8.16 2.54 15.74
CA GLU A 51 -7.27 3.70 15.82
C GLU A 51 -7.16 4.40 14.46
N LYS A 52 -6.99 3.64 13.38
CA LYS A 52 -6.92 4.16 12.01
C LYS A 52 -8.24 4.77 11.54
N ASN A 53 -9.37 4.22 11.93
CA ASN A 53 -10.71 4.70 11.52
C ASN A 53 -11.37 5.66 12.52
N ARG A 54 -10.63 6.23 13.47
CA ARG A 54 -11.05 7.29 14.42
C ARG A 54 -12.42 7.11 15.07
N PHE A 55 -12.63 6.03 15.78
CA PHE A 55 -13.60 6.05 16.87
C PHE A 55 -12.91 6.54 18.15
N GLY A 56 -12.60 7.86 18.18
CA GLY A 56 -12.20 8.65 19.33
C GLY A 56 -11.01 8.13 20.15
N ASP A 57 -10.05 9.02 20.44
CA ASP A 57 -8.86 8.82 21.27
C ASP A 57 -9.10 8.18 22.65
N GLY A 58 -10.34 8.07 23.09
CA GLY A 58 -10.72 7.51 24.39
C GLY A 58 -10.84 5.99 24.43
N PHE A 59 -11.08 5.32 23.30
CA PHE A 59 -11.31 3.87 23.29
C PHE A 59 -10.00 3.09 23.25
N ALA A 60 -9.06 3.54 22.43
CA ALA A 60 -7.72 2.94 22.32
C ALA A 60 -6.90 3.07 23.59
N GLY A 61 -6.94 4.24 24.27
CA GLY A 61 -6.26 4.47 25.54
C GLY A 61 -6.72 3.54 26.66
N MET A 62 -8.02 3.22 26.71
CA MET A 62 -8.58 2.34 27.77
C MET A 62 -8.10 0.89 27.65
N TYR A 63 -7.79 0.42 26.42
CA TYR A 63 -7.32 -0.96 26.21
C TYR A 63 -5.80 -1.11 26.30
N ARG A 64 -5.02 -0.05 26.02
CA ARG A 64 -3.55 -0.06 26.17
C ARG A 64 -3.14 -0.34 27.61
N ASP A 65 -3.79 0.31 28.56
CA ASP A 65 -3.51 0.14 30.00
C ASP A 65 -3.87 -1.25 30.52
N GLU A 66 -4.89 -1.91 29.96
CA GLU A 66 -5.31 -3.26 30.38
C GLU A 66 -4.48 -4.39 29.74
N VAL A 67 -3.93 -4.20 28.56
CA VAL A 67 -3.16 -5.23 27.82
C VAL A 67 -1.66 -5.16 28.13
N GLY A 68 -1.19 -4.12 28.85
CA GLY A 68 0.19 -3.97 29.31
C GLY A 68 1.17 -3.83 28.13
N LEU A 69 0.82 -3.02 27.14
CA LEU A 69 1.71 -2.64 26.05
C LEU A 69 2.52 -1.43 26.48
N ASP A 70 3.83 -1.55 26.60
CA ASP A 70 4.73 -0.46 26.90
C ASP A 70 4.84 0.50 25.71
N ASP A 71 4.84 1.82 25.99
CA ASP A 71 4.95 2.89 24.98
C ASP A 71 6.22 2.81 24.10
N GLU A 72 7.24 2.07 24.53
CA GLU A 72 8.47 1.86 23.76
C GLU A 72 8.28 0.94 22.53
N GLU A 73 7.26 0.07 22.50
CA GLU A 73 6.98 -0.76 21.32
C GLU A 73 6.24 0.00 20.20
N ILE A 74 5.69 1.18 20.48
CA ILE A 74 4.85 1.97 19.56
C ILE A 74 5.67 3.03 18.82
N VAL A 75 6.69 3.60 19.44
CA VAL A 75 7.53 4.67 18.84
C VAL A 75 8.43 4.16 17.70
N ASP A 76 8.61 2.85 17.58
CA ASP A 76 9.50 2.25 16.57
C ASP A 76 8.80 1.96 15.23
N ASN A 77 7.48 2.12 15.14
CA ASN A 77 6.74 1.83 13.90
C ASN A 77 6.92 2.91 12.82
N GLU A 78 7.06 4.19 13.16
CA GLU A 78 7.31 5.25 12.15
C GLU A 78 8.71 5.14 11.51
N LYS A 79 9.69 4.55 12.22
CA LYS A 79 11.02 4.25 11.67
C LYS A 79 11.13 2.86 11.02
N ARG A 80 10.18 1.96 11.27
CA ARG A 80 10.19 0.61 10.74
C ARG A 80 9.83 0.53 9.25
N PHE A 81 9.03 1.44 8.71
CA PHE A 81 8.60 1.35 7.31
C PHE A 81 9.75 1.50 6.32
N VAL A 82 10.77 2.30 6.63
CA VAL A 82 11.99 2.36 5.83
C VAL A 82 12.93 1.18 6.11
N SER A 83 12.96 0.63 7.33
CA SER A 83 13.90 -0.43 7.73
C SER A 83 13.42 -1.85 7.44
N ASP A 84 12.14 -2.19 7.63
CA ASP A 84 11.60 -3.53 7.35
C ASP A 84 11.43 -3.80 5.84
N GLY A 85 11.36 -2.74 5.03
CA GLY A 85 11.46 -2.83 3.56
C GLY A 85 12.87 -3.15 3.06
N LEU A 86 13.90 -2.84 3.82
CA LEU A 86 15.31 -2.89 3.42
C LEU A 86 16.10 -4.12 3.87
N GLU A 87 15.52 -5.04 4.66
CA GLU A 87 16.19 -6.30 5.02
C GLU A 87 16.43 -7.25 3.84
N SER A 88 15.74 -7.04 2.72
CA SER A 88 16.05 -7.70 1.45
C SER A 88 16.75 -6.74 0.51
N SER A 89 17.84 -7.16 -0.11
CA SER A 89 18.57 -6.36 -1.11
C SER A 89 17.61 -5.74 -2.13
N ILE A 90 17.68 -4.42 -2.31
CA ILE A 90 16.92 -3.69 -3.33
C ILE A 90 17.26 -4.20 -4.74
N LEU A 91 18.53 -4.56 -4.96
CA LEU A 91 19.02 -5.06 -6.24
C LEU A 91 19.41 -6.54 -6.15
N LEU A 92 19.01 -7.32 -7.14
CA LEU A 92 19.49 -8.68 -7.32
C LEU A 92 20.77 -8.72 -8.18
N PRO A 93 21.71 -9.63 -7.90
CA PRO A 93 22.87 -9.80 -8.76
C PRO A 93 22.43 -10.32 -10.13
N ARG A 94 22.59 -9.51 -11.16
CA ARG A 94 22.30 -9.85 -12.56
C ARG A 94 23.44 -9.36 -13.43
N PRO A 95 23.85 -10.11 -14.47
CA PRO A 95 24.78 -9.63 -15.47
C PRO A 95 24.13 -8.54 -16.35
N ASN A 96 24.92 -7.61 -16.86
CA ASN A 96 24.49 -6.61 -17.85
C ASN A 96 23.29 -5.77 -17.39
N VAL A 97 23.38 -5.21 -16.18
CA VAL A 97 22.36 -4.30 -15.65
C VAL A 97 22.23 -3.08 -16.55
N LYS A 98 20.98 -2.72 -16.86
CA LYS A 98 20.60 -1.59 -17.72
C LYS A 98 19.76 -0.59 -16.95
N GLU A 99 19.68 0.63 -17.40
CA GLU A 99 18.71 1.60 -16.92
C GLU A 99 17.38 1.37 -17.64
N TYR A 100 16.32 1.19 -16.87
CA TYR A 100 14.96 1.10 -17.37
C TYR A 100 14.20 2.39 -17.06
N HIS A 101 13.64 3.01 -18.08
CA HIS A 101 12.68 4.09 -17.93
C HIS A 101 11.28 3.47 -17.81
N VAL A 102 10.72 3.51 -16.60
CA VAL A 102 9.45 2.88 -16.25
C VAL A 102 8.37 3.93 -16.11
N ARG A 103 7.17 3.64 -16.59
CA ARG A 103 5.96 4.42 -16.29
C ARG A 103 4.98 3.55 -15.52
N ILE A 104 4.39 4.14 -14.49
CA ILE A 104 3.17 3.67 -13.82
C ILE A 104 2.02 4.61 -14.16
N LYS A 105 0.84 4.06 -14.40
CA LYS A 105 -0.39 4.80 -14.65
C LYS A 105 -1.54 4.18 -13.90
N LEU A 106 -2.26 4.98 -13.11
CA LEU A 106 -3.51 4.58 -12.46
C LEU A 106 -4.61 4.36 -13.51
N ASN A 107 -5.33 3.24 -13.38
CA ASN A 107 -6.39 2.86 -14.31
C ASN A 107 -7.78 3.23 -13.76
N ASN A 108 -8.74 3.25 -14.67
CA ASN A 108 -10.17 3.39 -14.37
C ASN A 108 -10.58 4.71 -13.69
N THR A 109 -9.69 5.69 -13.57
CA THR A 109 -10.00 7.04 -13.11
C THR A 109 -10.33 7.97 -14.27
N GLU A 110 -11.19 8.98 -14.02
CA GLU A 110 -11.51 10.03 -15.01
C GLU A 110 -10.29 10.90 -15.30
N LEU A 111 -9.46 11.14 -14.28
CA LEU A 111 -8.24 11.92 -14.37
C LEU A 111 -7.07 11.05 -14.84
N LYS A 112 -6.11 11.70 -15.49
CA LYS A 112 -4.89 11.03 -15.94
C LYS A 112 -3.82 11.14 -14.85
N ILE A 113 -3.63 10.09 -14.08
CA ILE A 113 -2.66 10.05 -13.00
C ILE A 113 -1.56 9.06 -13.37
N TRP A 114 -0.30 9.53 -13.43
CA TRP A 114 0.82 8.70 -13.83
C TRP A 114 2.15 9.28 -13.34
N ARG A 115 3.17 8.42 -13.21
CA ARG A 115 4.55 8.77 -12.85
C ARG A 115 5.54 8.08 -13.77
N GLU A 116 6.74 8.65 -13.89
CA GLU A 116 7.88 8.05 -14.59
C GLU A 116 9.11 8.07 -13.71
N VAL A 117 9.75 6.91 -13.63
CA VAL A 117 11.01 6.72 -12.90
C VAL A 117 12.03 6.06 -13.80
N LYS A 118 13.32 6.26 -13.50
CA LYS A 118 14.41 5.46 -14.05
C LYS A 118 14.94 4.60 -12.92
N VAL A 119 15.14 3.32 -13.20
CA VAL A 119 15.59 2.33 -12.22
C VAL A 119 16.59 1.37 -12.84
N PRO A 120 17.47 0.74 -12.05
CA PRO A 120 18.28 -0.37 -12.51
C PRO A 120 17.39 -1.56 -12.90
N SER A 121 17.71 -2.24 -14.01
CA SER A 121 16.90 -3.36 -14.49
C SER A 121 16.85 -4.56 -13.54
N ASN A 122 17.80 -4.64 -12.63
CA ASN A 122 17.88 -5.67 -11.59
C ASN A 122 17.25 -5.29 -10.25
N ILE A 123 16.50 -4.18 -10.18
CA ILE A 123 15.68 -3.85 -9.02
C ILE A 123 14.70 -4.99 -8.73
N THR A 124 14.54 -5.36 -7.46
CA THR A 124 13.53 -6.36 -7.08
C THR A 124 12.12 -5.83 -7.35
N LEU A 125 11.18 -6.70 -7.66
CA LEU A 125 9.78 -6.28 -7.78
C LEU A 125 9.24 -5.72 -6.47
N LYS A 126 9.71 -6.20 -5.30
CA LYS A 126 9.36 -5.63 -4.00
C LYS A 126 9.77 -4.15 -3.90
N ALA A 127 11.04 -3.85 -4.15
CA ALA A 127 11.54 -2.47 -4.08
C ALA A 127 10.92 -1.57 -5.15
N LEU A 128 10.67 -2.11 -6.35
CA LEU A 128 9.96 -1.39 -7.40
C LEU A 128 8.52 -1.05 -6.99
N ALA A 129 7.80 -1.98 -6.35
CA ALA A 129 6.44 -1.71 -5.88
C ALA A 129 6.41 -0.58 -4.85
N GLY A 130 7.29 -0.65 -3.83
CA GLY A 130 7.43 0.41 -2.84
C GLY A 130 7.66 1.77 -3.50
N LEU A 131 8.72 1.89 -4.29
CA LEU A 131 9.01 3.12 -5.03
C LEU A 131 7.81 3.62 -5.85
N LEU A 132 7.11 2.73 -6.58
CA LEU A 132 6.01 3.12 -7.45
C LEU A 132 4.78 3.60 -6.67
N VAL A 133 4.46 2.97 -5.54
CA VAL A 133 3.35 3.36 -4.66
C VAL A 133 3.65 4.69 -3.98
N GLU A 134 4.85 4.87 -3.44
CA GLU A 134 5.26 6.12 -2.79
C GLU A 134 5.32 7.30 -3.76
N VAL A 135 5.85 7.13 -4.98
CA VAL A 135 5.82 8.21 -5.98
C VAL A 135 4.42 8.42 -6.59
N MET A 136 3.47 7.52 -6.39
CA MET A 136 2.05 7.81 -6.64
C MET A 136 1.51 8.79 -5.59
N GLY A 137 1.96 8.73 -4.35
CA GLY A 137 1.55 9.59 -3.22
C GLY A 137 0.94 8.81 -2.06
N TRP A 138 1.04 7.48 -2.04
CA TRP A 138 0.51 6.61 -1.00
C TRP A 138 1.59 6.15 -0.01
N MET A 139 1.19 5.77 1.21
CA MET A 139 2.09 5.50 2.33
C MET A 139 2.45 4.03 2.51
N MET A 140 2.16 3.14 1.55
CA MET A 140 2.45 1.70 1.63
C MET A 140 1.78 0.96 2.81
N GLU A 141 0.64 1.42 3.28
CA GLU A 141 -0.06 0.83 4.42
C GLU A 141 -0.89 -0.40 4.07
N HIS A 142 -1.12 -0.66 2.78
CA HIS A 142 -1.95 -1.74 2.28
C HIS A 142 -1.17 -2.82 1.55
N LEU A 143 -1.77 -3.98 1.40
CA LEU A 143 -1.21 -5.09 0.63
C LEU A 143 -1.20 -4.76 -0.87
N TYR A 144 -0.24 -5.34 -1.56
CA TYR A 144 -0.06 -5.12 -2.99
C TYR A 144 0.54 -6.33 -3.69
N GLN A 145 0.33 -6.41 -5.00
CA GLN A 145 0.87 -7.46 -5.85
C GLN A 145 1.10 -6.98 -7.27
N PHE A 146 2.08 -7.59 -7.94
CA PHE A 146 2.15 -7.51 -9.39
C PHE A 146 1.46 -8.70 -10.04
N ARG A 147 0.89 -8.46 -11.23
CA ARG A 147 0.40 -9.51 -12.11
C ARG A 147 0.98 -9.32 -13.51
N PHE A 148 1.65 -10.36 -14.00
CA PHE A 148 2.13 -10.43 -15.36
C PHE A 148 1.64 -11.71 -16.02
N ARG A 149 0.81 -11.59 -17.05
CA ARG A 149 0.07 -12.72 -17.67
C ARG A 149 -0.76 -13.46 -16.61
N ASN A 150 -0.46 -14.73 -16.36
CA ASN A 150 -1.15 -15.57 -15.38
C ASN A 150 -0.34 -15.75 -14.08
N GLN A 151 0.79 -15.05 -13.92
CA GLN A 151 1.64 -15.14 -12.76
C GLN A 151 1.43 -13.95 -11.85
N PHE A 152 1.27 -14.19 -10.55
CA PHE A 152 1.28 -13.18 -9.51
C PHE A 152 2.63 -13.15 -8.80
N TYR A 153 2.98 -11.97 -8.32
CA TYR A 153 4.19 -11.69 -7.56
C TYR A 153 3.79 -10.86 -6.35
N CYS A 154 3.95 -11.41 -5.16
CA CYS A 154 3.54 -10.79 -3.90
C CYS A 154 4.55 -11.10 -2.79
N SER A 155 4.27 -10.71 -1.56
CA SER A 155 5.16 -11.00 -0.45
C SER A 155 5.16 -12.50 -0.11
N LYS A 156 6.25 -12.94 0.51
CA LYS A 156 6.35 -14.31 1.00
C LYS A 156 5.25 -14.64 2.02
N GLU A 157 4.93 -13.68 2.86
CA GLU A 157 3.89 -13.78 3.88
C GLU A 157 2.51 -14.00 3.22
N GLN A 158 2.18 -13.24 2.16
CA GLN A 158 0.94 -13.42 1.41
C GLN A 158 0.84 -14.82 0.78
N ILE A 159 1.97 -15.36 0.29
CA ILE A 159 2.02 -16.71 -0.29
C ILE A 159 1.79 -17.76 0.80
N GLU A 160 2.46 -17.61 1.96
CA GLU A 160 2.39 -18.55 3.08
C GLU A 160 1.03 -18.52 3.79
N ASP A 161 0.38 -17.36 3.87
CA ASP A 161 -0.94 -17.19 4.47
C ASP A 161 -2.10 -17.58 3.54
N SER A 162 -1.81 -17.92 2.26
CA SER A 162 -2.82 -18.35 1.31
C SER A 162 -3.46 -19.68 1.74
N MET A 163 -4.78 -19.74 1.79
CA MET A 163 -5.51 -20.97 2.11
C MET A 163 -5.42 -22.03 1.00
N PHE A 164 -5.00 -21.65 -0.20
CA PHE A 164 -4.87 -22.53 -1.34
C PHE A 164 -3.44 -22.56 -1.85
N PRO A 165 -2.90 -23.73 -2.22
CA PRO A 165 -1.60 -23.80 -2.88
C PRO A 165 -1.62 -22.92 -4.14
N SER A 166 -0.68 -22.02 -4.24
CA SER A 166 -0.47 -21.17 -5.41
C SER A 166 0.96 -21.35 -5.95
N ASP A 167 1.17 -21.01 -7.21
CA ASP A 167 2.50 -20.91 -7.82
C ASP A 167 3.03 -19.47 -7.86
N ASP A 168 2.45 -18.62 -7.03
CA ASP A 168 2.84 -17.21 -6.88
C ASP A 168 4.31 -17.08 -6.49
N LYS A 169 4.92 -15.99 -6.92
CA LYS A 169 6.35 -15.75 -6.74
C LYS A 169 6.61 -14.69 -5.69
N ASP A 170 7.56 -14.98 -4.82
CA ASP A 170 8.10 -14.00 -3.89
C ASP A 170 8.81 -12.87 -4.67
N PHE A 171 8.18 -11.70 -4.69
CA PHE A 171 8.63 -10.54 -5.45
C PHE A 171 9.98 -9.97 -4.97
N SER A 172 10.45 -10.32 -3.77
CA SER A 172 11.78 -9.97 -3.28
C SER A 172 12.91 -10.74 -3.99
N LYS A 173 12.57 -11.84 -4.67
CA LYS A 173 13.51 -12.73 -5.38
C LYS A 173 13.45 -12.61 -6.89
N VAL A 174 12.63 -11.69 -7.40
CA VAL A 174 12.42 -11.48 -8.84
C VAL A 174 12.87 -10.08 -9.22
N ALA A 175 13.77 -9.98 -10.20
CA ALA A 175 14.18 -8.69 -10.76
C ALA A 175 13.19 -8.20 -11.81
N LEU A 176 13.09 -6.87 -11.97
CA LEU A 176 12.25 -6.26 -13.02
C LEU A 176 12.56 -6.83 -14.41
N SER A 177 13.85 -7.01 -14.73
CA SER A 177 14.31 -7.58 -16.02
C SER A 177 13.93 -9.04 -16.24
N ASP A 178 13.62 -9.79 -15.18
CA ASP A 178 13.16 -11.18 -15.30
C ASP A 178 11.72 -11.24 -15.84
N VAL A 179 10.96 -10.14 -15.71
CA VAL A 179 9.54 -10.03 -16.10
C VAL A 179 9.35 -9.09 -17.28
N LEU A 180 9.89 -7.88 -17.23
CA LEU A 180 9.79 -6.87 -18.26
C LEU A 180 11.16 -6.67 -18.93
N ASN A 181 11.44 -7.43 -19.97
CA ASN A 181 12.73 -7.41 -20.67
C ASN A 181 12.72 -6.62 -21.99
N GLU A 182 11.54 -6.13 -22.39
CA GLU A 182 11.37 -5.40 -23.66
C GLU A 182 10.52 -4.13 -23.46
N LYS A 183 10.80 -3.14 -24.29
CA LYS A 183 10.02 -1.89 -24.35
C LYS A 183 8.56 -2.16 -24.71
N GLY A 184 7.64 -1.57 -23.97
CA GLY A 184 6.19 -1.62 -24.21
C GLY A 184 5.49 -2.84 -23.59
N VAL A 185 6.23 -3.83 -23.10
CA VAL A 185 5.64 -4.92 -22.32
C VAL A 185 5.10 -4.35 -21.01
N ARG A 186 3.90 -4.80 -20.63
CA ARG A 186 3.15 -4.27 -19.47
C ARG A 186 2.87 -5.34 -18.45
N MET A 187 2.92 -4.98 -17.18
CA MET A 187 2.37 -5.72 -16.06
C MET A 187 1.38 -4.85 -15.29
N LYS A 188 0.57 -5.46 -14.46
CA LYS A 188 -0.33 -4.78 -13.53
C LYS A 188 0.33 -4.69 -12.16
N LEU A 189 0.14 -3.57 -11.47
CA LEU A 189 0.31 -3.43 -10.03
C LEU A 189 -1.07 -3.15 -9.43
N GLU A 190 -1.49 -3.96 -8.50
CA GLU A 190 -2.66 -3.74 -7.67
C GLU A 190 -2.16 -3.36 -6.28
N TYR A 191 -2.64 -2.24 -5.77
CA TYR A 191 -2.37 -1.73 -4.44
C TYR A 191 -3.70 -1.57 -3.71
N ASP A 192 -3.73 -1.94 -2.43
CA ASP A 192 -4.91 -2.00 -1.58
C ASP A 192 -6.01 -2.92 -2.15
N TYR A 193 -6.17 -4.11 -1.59
CA TYR A 193 -7.18 -5.06 -2.06
C TYR A 193 -8.62 -4.66 -1.70
N GLY A 194 -8.79 -3.72 -0.75
CA GLY A 194 -10.09 -3.12 -0.41
C GLY A 194 -10.55 -2.15 -1.48
N ASP A 195 -9.72 -1.16 -1.80
CA ASP A 195 -9.99 -0.13 -2.81
C ASP A 195 -9.63 -0.57 -4.24
N SER A 196 -8.82 -1.63 -4.38
CA SER A 196 -8.42 -2.25 -5.65
C SER A 196 -7.84 -1.24 -6.66
N TRP A 197 -6.80 -0.50 -6.25
CA TRP A 197 -6.12 0.46 -7.11
C TRP A 197 -5.27 -0.26 -8.16
N GLU A 198 -5.81 -0.45 -9.35
CA GLU A 198 -5.10 -1.08 -10.47
C GLU A 198 -4.25 -0.08 -11.26
N HIS A 199 -3.01 -0.47 -11.54
CA HIS A 199 -2.07 0.29 -12.36
C HIS A 199 -1.53 -0.51 -13.54
N ASP A 200 -1.30 0.17 -14.65
CA ASP A 200 -0.42 -0.32 -15.70
C ASP A 200 1.02 0.12 -15.42
N VAL A 201 1.95 -0.83 -15.41
CA VAL A 201 3.39 -0.59 -15.28
C VAL A 201 4.10 -1.11 -16.52
N TRP A 202 4.93 -0.28 -17.17
CA TRP A 202 5.66 -0.71 -18.36
C TRP A 202 6.97 0.02 -18.58
N VAL A 203 7.89 -0.64 -19.29
CA VAL A 203 9.17 -0.07 -19.70
C VAL A 203 8.97 0.80 -20.94
N LYS A 204 9.24 2.11 -20.83
CA LYS A 204 9.22 3.07 -21.95
C LYS A 204 10.51 3.07 -22.76
N GLY A 205 11.62 2.84 -22.07
CA GLY A 205 12.95 2.87 -22.67
C GLY A 205 13.94 2.01 -21.90
N ILE A 206 14.96 1.57 -22.60
CA ILE A 206 16.07 0.80 -22.04
C ILE A 206 17.36 1.45 -22.51
N ARG A 207 18.30 1.70 -21.60
CA ARG A 207 19.61 2.29 -21.87
C ARG A 207 20.71 1.46 -21.20
N GLU A 208 21.81 1.26 -21.88
CA GLU A 208 23.04 0.75 -21.26
C GLU A 208 23.67 1.85 -20.38
N TYR A 209 24.21 1.48 -19.23
CA TYR A 209 25.02 2.39 -18.44
C TYR A 209 26.35 2.67 -19.13
N ASN A 210 26.82 3.90 -19.06
CA ASN A 210 28.14 4.26 -19.55
C ASN A 210 29.22 3.62 -18.68
N LYS A 211 30.45 3.49 -19.23
CA LYS A 211 31.58 2.93 -18.46
C LYS A 211 31.85 3.77 -17.22
N GLY A 212 31.72 3.17 -16.05
CA GLY A 212 31.93 3.82 -14.74
C GLY A 212 30.70 4.54 -14.18
N GLU A 213 29.59 4.56 -14.90
CA GLU A 213 28.30 5.03 -14.40
C GLU A 213 27.73 4.02 -13.39
N LYS A 214 27.31 4.51 -12.22
CA LYS A 214 26.67 3.66 -11.20
C LYS A 214 25.17 3.58 -11.45
N PRO A 215 24.56 2.41 -11.19
CA PRO A 215 23.10 2.31 -11.14
C PRO A 215 22.53 3.31 -10.15
N SER A 216 21.43 3.94 -10.52
CA SER A 216 20.70 4.89 -9.68
C SER A 216 19.22 4.86 -9.97
N ILE A 217 18.43 5.35 -9.02
CA ILE A 217 16.98 5.54 -9.12
C ILE A 217 16.73 7.03 -9.29
N THR A 218 15.85 7.41 -10.21
CA THR A 218 15.54 8.82 -10.48
C THR A 218 14.06 8.98 -10.77
N PHE A 219 13.39 9.91 -10.10
CA PHE A 219 12.10 10.38 -10.52
C PHE A 219 12.25 11.32 -11.72
N VAL A 220 11.50 11.06 -12.78
CA VAL A 220 11.62 11.82 -14.04
C VAL A 220 10.55 12.89 -14.14
N THR A 221 9.30 12.49 -14.04
CA THR A 221 8.14 13.37 -14.17
C THR A 221 6.85 12.63 -13.81
N GLY A 222 5.77 13.37 -13.62
CA GLY A 222 4.45 12.85 -13.34
C GLY A 222 3.36 13.82 -13.75
N HIS A 223 2.12 13.42 -13.52
CA HIS A 223 0.92 14.25 -13.74
C HIS A 223 -0.23 13.73 -12.91
N GLY A 224 -1.02 14.63 -12.37
CA GLY A 224 -2.23 14.37 -11.61
C GLY A 224 -1.97 14.02 -10.15
N GLU A 225 -2.79 14.54 -9.30
CA GLU A 225 -2.78 14.23 -7.86
C GLU A 225 -3.37 12.87 -7.61
N CYS A 226 -2.73 12.10 -6.72
CA CYS A 226 -3.17 10.76 -6.39
C CYS A 226 -4.45 10.81 -5.57
N PRO A 227 -5.39 9.84 -5.74
CA PRO A 227 -6.52 9.72 -4.85
C PRO A 227 -6.08 9.58 -3.39
N PRO A 228 -6.85 10.12 -2.42
CA PRO A 228 -6.59 9.85 -1.02
C PRO A 228 -6.67 8.34 -0.70
N GLU A 229 -5.91 7.89 0.30
CA GLU A 229 -6.04 6.54 0.86
C GLU A 229 -7.46 6.30 1.36
N ASP A 230 -7.92 5.05 1.33
CA ASP A 230 -9.20 4.59 1.90
C ASP A 230 -10.44 5.37 1.43
N CYS A 231 -10.40 5.96 0.24
CA CYS A 231 -11.51 6.78 -0.24
C CYS A 231 -12.63 5.97 -0.94
N GLY A 232 -12.54 4.64 -0.99
CA GLY A 232 -13.49 3.75 -1.62
C GLY A 232 -13.18 3.46 -3.08
N GLY A 233 -11.91 3.43 -3.43
CA GLY A 233 -11.40 3.11 -4.76
C GLY A 233 -11.85 4.10 -5.84
N VAL A 234 -11.84 3.63 -7.08
CA VAL A 234 -12.17 4.49 -8.24
C VAL A 234 -13.56 5.11 -8.14
N TRP A 235 -14.51 4.43 -7.51
CA TRP A 235 -15.88 4.92 -7.36
C TRP A 235 -15.98 6.00 -6.27
N GLY A 236 -15.35 5.76 -5.11
CA GLY A 236 -15.32 6.74 -4.03
C GLY A 236 -14.58 8.01 -4.43
N TYR A 237 -13.45 7.87 -5.16
CA TYR A 237 -12.73 9.00 -5.71
C TYR A 237 -13.56 9.78 -6.75
N ALA A 238 -14.26 9.09 -7.66
CA ALA A 238 -15.13 9.75 -8.63
C ALA A 238 -16.27 10.55 -7.94
N ASP A 239 -16.78 10.05 -6.81
CA ASP A 239 -17.79 10.76 -6.03
C ASP A 239 -17.19 11.99 -5.32
N LEU A 240 -15.98 11.89 -4.76
CA LEU A 240 -15.26 13.05 -4.20
C LEU A 240 -15.03 14.13 -5.25
N LEU A 241 -14.55 13.76 -6.45
CA LEU A 241 -14.37 14.70 -7.56
C LEU A 241 -15.67 15.43 -7.95
N LYS A 242 -16.82 14.74 -7.92
CA LYS A 242 -18.12 15.41 -8.16
C LYS A 242 -18.46 16.41 -7.05
N LEU A 243 -18.10 16.12 -5.80
CA LEU A 243 -18.32 17.01 -4.67
C LEU A 243 -17.48 18.28 -4.79
N THR A 244 -16.20 18.19 -5.24
CA THR A 244 -15.35 19.39 -5.43
C THR A 244 -15.94 20.35 -6.45
N GLN A 245 -16.74 19.89 -7.40
CA GLN A 245 -17.38 20.70 -8.44
C GLN A 245 -18.73 21.28 -8.02
N LYS A 246 -19.29 20.88 -6.86
CA LYS A 246 -20.58 21.35 -6.39
C LYS A 246 -20.54 22.81 -5.94
N LYS A 247 -21.53 23.61 -6.36
CA LYS A 247 -21.69 25.01 -5.93
C LYS A 247 -22.13 25.15 -4.47
N LYS A 248 -22.89 24.18 -3.96
CA LYS A 248 -23.40 24.13 -2.58
C LYS A 248 -23.27 22.71 -2.07
N LEU A 249 -22.55 22.59 -0.98
CA LEU A 249 -22.38 21.34 -0.25
C LEU A 249 -23.31 21.31 0.96
N THR A 250 -23.80 20.14 1.32
CA THR A 250 -24.38 19.86 2.65
C THR A 250 -23.25 19.89 3.70
N ALA A 251 -23.61 19.82 4.99
CA ALA A 251 -22.62 19.75 6.06
C ALA A 251 -21.77 18.46 5.93
N ASP A 252 -22.41 17.31 5.75
CA ASP A 252 -21.75 16.00 5.60
C ASP A 252 -20.83 15.94 4.37
N GLU A 253 -21.26 16.52 3.23
CA GLU A 253 -20.43 16.56 2.02
C GLU A 253 -19.18 17.44 2.21
N ARG A 254 -19.29 18.53 2.97
CA ARG A 254 -18.15 19.38 3.30
C ARG A 254 -17.18 18.67 4.22
N GLU A 255 -17.67 18.08 5.32
CA GLU A 255 -16.89 17.29 6.26
C GLU A 255 -16.14 16.15 5.54
N ARG A 256 -16.80 15.48 4.59
CA ARG A 256 -16.16 14.44 3.78
C ARG A 256 -15.03 14.98 2.91
N LEU A 257 -15.17 16.15 2.28
CA LEU A 257 -14.08 16.77 1.51
C LEU A 257 -12.93 17.25 2.40
N GLU A 258 -13.24 17.85 3.55
CA GLU A 258 -12.26 18.27 4.55
C GLU A 258 -11.44 17.04 5.06
N TRP A 259 -12.12 15.92 5.32
CA TRP A 259 -11.47 14.68 5.73
C TRP A 259 -10.40 14.20 4.74
N TYR A 260 -10.71 14.23 3.45
CA TYR A 260 -9.80 13.79 2.39
C TYR A 260 -8.92 14.91 1.85
N GLN A 261 -8.90 16.09 2.48
CA GLN A 261 -8.13 17.26 2.05
C GLN A 261 -8.39 17.64 0.57
N MET A 262 -9.65 17.53 0.14
CA MET A 262 -10.10 17.87 -1.20
C MET A 262 -11.07 19.07 -1.19
N ASP A 263 -11.21 19.76 -0.07
CA ASP A 263 -12.00 20.98 0.06
C ASP A 263 -11.26 22.19 -0.55
N LYS A 264 -11.92 23.34 -0.58
CA LYS A 264 -11.35 24.56 -1.17
C LYS A 264 -10.19 25.14 -0.38
N GLU A 265 -10.10 24.86 0.91
CA GLU A 265 -9.07 25.39 1.80
C GLU A 265 -7.79 24.54 1.70
N SER A 266 -7.92 23.29 1.31
CA SER A 266 -6.80 22.36 1.08
C SER A 266 -6.08 22.59 -0.26
N GLU A 267 -6.56 23.51 -1.10
CA GLU A 267 -5.99 23.85 -2.42
C GLU A 267 -5.84 22.63 -3.36
N PHE A 268 -6.74 21.62 -3.21
CA PHE A 268 -6.72 20.43 -4.06
C PHE A 268 -6.73 20.78 -5.55
N ASP A 269 -5.69 20.37 -6.27
CA ASP A 269 -5.54 20.52 -7.72
C ASP A 269 -5.39 19.14 -8.38
N PRO A 270 -6.40 18.66 -9.10
CA PRO A 270 -6.36 17.33 -9.71
C PRO A 270 -5.23 17.12 -10.74
N ASP A 271 -4.65 18.21 -11.26
CA ASP A 271 -3.54 18.15 -12.22
C ASP A 271 -2.17 18.28 -11.53
N TYR A 272 -2.13 18.54 -10.22
CA TYR A 272 -0.90 18.71 -9.44
C TYR A 272 -0.09 17.42 -9.38
N CYS A 273 1.22 17.58 -9.33
CA CYS A 273 2.17 16.49 -9.11
C CYS A 273 3.41 17.06 -8.43
N ASP A 274 3.66 16.67 -7.19
CA ASP A 274 4.79 17.16 -6.41
C ASP A 274 6.12 16.53 -6.90
N ILE A 275 6.68 17.16 -7.92
CA ILE A 275 7.91 16.71 -8.58
C ILE A 275 9.09 16.68 -7.61
N ASP A 276 9.20 17.68 -6.73
CA ASP A 276 10.38 17.81 -5.86
C ASP A 276 10.30 16.81 -4.71
N TYR A 277 9.15 16.60 -4.10
CA TYR A 277 8.92 15.55 -3.11
C TYR A 277 9.20 14.14 -3.68
N PHE A 278 8.73 13.86 -4.89
CA PHE A 278 8.98 12.53 -5.50
C PHE A 278 10.43 12.30 -5.93
N LYS A 279 11.20 13.37 -6.14
CA LYS A 279 12.67 13.25 -6.29
C LYS A 279 13.34 12.88 -4.97
N GLU A 280 12.90 13.47 -3.84
CA GLU A 280 13.42 13.13 -2.51
C GLU A 280 13.16 11.64 -2.21
N ILE A 281 11.95 11.12 -2.46
CA ILE A 281 11.67 9.67 -2.36
C ILE A 281 12.66 8.84 -3.19
N ALA A 282 12.92 9.22 -4.44
CA ALA A 282 13.85 8.49 -5.29
C ALA A 282 15.31 8.56 -4.77
N GLU A 283 15.70 9.64 -4.10
CA GLU A 283 16.99 9.79 -3.45
C GLU A 283 17.13 8.87 -2.23
N ASP A 284 16.10 8.72 -1.41
CA ASP A 284 16.07 7.79 -0.27
C ASP A 284 16.32 6.34 -0.72
N TYR A 285 15.72 5.95 -1.86
CA TYR A 285 16.00 4.63 -2.45
C TYR A 285 17.43 4.49 -2.99
N ASN A 286 18.08 5.57 -3.42
CA ASN A 286 19.49 5.54 -3.83
C ASN A 286 20.44 5.31 -2.65
N ASP A 287 20.14 5.86 -1.48
CA ASP A 287 20.94 5.67 -0.27
C ASP A 287 20.94 4.21 0.19
N ALA A 288 19.96 3.44 -0.24
CA ALA A 288 19.83 2.01 0.05
C ALA A 288 20.39 1.08 -1.08
N LEU A 289 20.92 1.65 -2.19
CA LEU A 289 21.59 0.88 -3.25
C LEU A 289 23.03 0.57 -2.89
#